data_e7d8c87009336d71e00e96daa1f0c11b
#
_entry.id   e7d8c87009336d71e00e96daa1f0c11b
#
_cell.length_a   1.000
_cell.length_b   1.000
_cell.length_c   1.000
_cell.angle_alpha   90.00
_cell.angle_beta   90.00
_cell.angle_gamma   90.00
#
_symmetry.space_group_name_H-M   'P 1'
#
loop_
_entity.id
_entity.type
_entity.pdbx_description
1 polymer ?
#
loop_
_entity_poly.entity_id
_entity_poly.type
_entity_poly.pdbx_seq_one_letter_code
_entity_poly.pdbx_strand_id
1 'polypeptide(L)'
;IKGDDRLQQCSWQTAVEKLKTLLLETPASKISFLCSVNTDLNTLNESKELANILGIQNFGYPRNFDFSFDFSTDYLCNTSLADVEQSDMCLLVGLNPRYEASMLNLKLRKRYRQGLYQTASIGVPHNQTYKTDVLGVTPYTLLEISEGRHPLCKNLRVAKKPLILY
;
A
#
# COMPACT_ATOMS: atom_id res chain seq x y z
N ILE A 1 -11.34 22.95 19.04
CA ILE A 1 -10.63 23.45 20.22
C ILE A 1 -11.31 22.88 21.47
N LYS A 2 -10.52 22.53 22.48
CA LYS A 2 -11.03 22.05 23.75
C LYS A 2 -11.64 23.24 24.51
N GLY A 3 -12.95 23.20 24.79
CA GLY A 3 -13.63 24.04 25.78
C GLY A 3 -13.47 23.47 27.19
N ASP A 4 -14.20 23.94 28.17
CA ASP A 4 -14.02 23.53 29.57
C ASP A 4 -14.16 22.02 29.77
N ASP A 5 -15.14 21.35 29.16
CA ASP A 5 -15.33 19.90 29.25
C ASP A 5 -15.60 19.19 27.91
N ARG A 6 -15.78 19.91 26.82
CA ARG A 6 -16.14 19.34 25.50
C ARG A 6 -15.37 20.01 24.39
N LEU A 7 -15.19 19.27 23.27
CA LEU A 7 -14.68 19.86 22.04
C LEU A 7 -15.70 20.83 21.46
N GLN A 8 -15.24 22.04 21.13
CA GLN A 8 -16.07 23.08 20.51
C GLN A 8 -15.62 23.31 19.06
N GLN A 9 -16.59 23.57 18.20
CA GLN A 9 -16.33 23.96 16.82
C GLN A 9 -15.69 25.35 16.78
N CYS A 10 -14.69 25.54 15.92
CA CYS A 10 -14.02 26.83 15.75
C CYS A 10 -13.74 27.09 14.25
N SER A 11 -13.40 28.35 13.94
CA SER A 11 -12.94 28.69 12.58
C SER A 11 -11.55 28.12 12.31
N TRP A 12 -11.21 27.95 11.04
CA TRP A 12 -9.87 27.55 10.62
C TRP A 12 -8.80 28.53 11.09
N GLN A 13 -9.07 29.82 11.01
CA GLN A 13 -8.14 30.85 11.48
C GLN A 13 -7.80 30.68 12.96
N THR A 14 -8.80 30.50 13.82
CA THR A 14 -8.60 30.27 15.26
C THR A 14 -7.83 28.97 15.52
N ALA A 15 -8.10 27.92 14.73
CA ALA A 15 -7.40 26.65 14.86
C ALA A 15 -5.90 26.78 14.50
N VAL A 16 -5.60 27.48 13.40
CA VAL A 16 -4.21 27.70 12.94
C VAL A 16 -3.44 28.57 13.92
N GLU A 17 -4.04 29.65 14.45
CA GLU A 17 -3.40 30.50 15.48
C GLU A 17 -3.07 29.70 16.75
N LYS A 18 -3.99 28.86 17.19
CA LYS A 18 -3.75 27.97 18.33
C LYS A 18 -2.65 26.96 18.06
N LEU A 19 -2.65 26.34 16.89
CA LEU A 19 -1.62 25.40 16.47
C LEU A 19 -0.24 26.09 16.41
N LYS A 20 -0.17 27.28 15.82
CA LYS A 20 1.06 28.07 15.77
C LYS A 20 1.64 28.32 17.17
N THR A 21 0.81 28.75 18.11
CA THR A 21 1.24 28.95 19.51
C THR A 21 1.81 27.66 20.10
N LEU A 22 1.09 26.54 19.95
CA LEU A 22 1.54 25.25 20.48
C LEU A 22 2.85 24.78 19.87
N LEU A 23 3.04 24.94 18.54
CA LEU A 23 4.26 24.55 17.85
C LEU A 23 5.47 25.40 18.29
N LEU A 24 5.28 26.70 18.56
CA LEU A 24 6.35 27.59 19.01
C LEU A 24 6.72 27.37 20.48
N GLU A 25 5.77 26.97 21.33
CA GLU A 25 6.00 26.71 22.76
C GLU A 25 6.54 25.30 23.01
N THR A 26 6.37 24.38 22.08
CA THR A 26 6.74 22.96 22.28
C THR A 26 8.11 22.69 21.64
N PRO A 27 9.08 22.10 22.39
CA PRO A 27 10.37 21.71 21.81
C PRO A 27 10.18 20.73 20.63
N ALA A 28 10.93 20.92 19.55
CA ALA A 28 10.84 20.11 18.31
C ALA A 28 11.00 18.60 18.58
N SER A 29 11.80 18.22 19.57
CA SER A 29 11.99 16.81 19.97
C SER A 29 10.74 16.15 20.56
N LYS A 30 9.75 16.93 20.99
CA LYS A 30 8.48 16.45 21.55
C LYS A 30 7.33 16.50 20.54
N ILE A 31 7.60 16.93 19.31
CA ILE A 31 6.63 17.02 18.23
C ILE A 31 6.87 15.85 17.27
N SER A 32 5.80 15.21 16.83
CA SER A 32 5.83 14.17 15.79
C SER A 32 4.79 14.45 14.72
N PHE A 33 5.18 14.32 13.46
CA PHE A 33 4.26 14.32 12.32
C PHE A 33 3.93 12.90 11.93
N LEU A 34 2.65 12.58 11.88
CA LEU A 34 2.15 11.31 11.39
C LEU A 34 1.24 11.55 10.18
N CYS A 35 1.65 11.04 9.04
CA CYS A 35 0.90 11.13 7.79
C CYS A 35 0.19 9.82 7.48
N SER A 36 -1.03 9.90 6.97
CA SER A 36 -1.76 8.72 6.49
C SER A 36 -1.16 8.22 5.16
N VAL A 37 -1.31 6.92 4.88
CA VAL A 37 -0.94 6.33 3.58
C VAL A 37 -1.77 6.88 2.41
N ASN A 38 -2.93 7.47 2.70
CA ASN A 38 -3.82 8.08 1.72
C ASN A 38 -3.62 9.60 1.59
N THR A 39 -2.57 10.15 2.23
CA THR A 39 -2.26 11.59 2.12
C THR A 39 -1.73 11.87 0.72
N ASP A 40 -2.24 12.93 0.08
CA ASP A 40 -1.77 13.35 -1.23
C ASP A 40 -0.32 13.88 -1.18
N LEU A 41 0.36 13.84 -2.32
CA LEU A 41 1.78 14.17 -2.43
C LEU A 41 2.08 15.63 -2.04
N ASN A 42 1.18 16.56 -2.39
CA ASN A 42 1.37 17.99 -2.05
C ASN A 42 1.33 18.17 -0.53
N THR A 43 0.34 17.60 0.15
CA THR A 43 0.24 17.66 1.62
C THR A 43 1.43 16.99 2.30
N LEU A 44 1.95 15.88 1.75
CA LEU A 44 3.16 15.25 2.27
C LEU A 44 4.39 16.15 2.14
N ASN A 45 4.56 16.80 0.98
CA ASN A 45 5.67 17.72 0.73
C ASN A 45 5.62 18.92 1.67
N GLU A 46 4.48 19.60 1.76
CA GLU A 46 4.27 20.75 2.65
C GLU A 46 4.48 20.37 4.14
N SER A 47 4.00 19.19 4.53
CA SER A 47 4.21 18.70 5.90
C SER A 47 5.68 18.44 6.20
N LYS A 48 6.43 17.90 5.22
CA LYS A 48 7.87 17.68 5.34
C LYS A 48 8.65 19.00 5.40
N GLU A 49 8.30 19.97 4.56
CA GLU A 49 8.90 21.30 4.60
C GLU A 49 8.65 22.00 5.94
N LEU A 50 7.41 21.94 6.45
CA LEU A 50 7.08 22.48 7.76
C LEU A 50 7.88 21.81 8.87
N ALA A 51 8.01 20.48 8.84
CA ALA A 51 8.81 19.74 9.81
C ALA A 51 10.28 20.16 9.77
N ASN A 52 10.85 20.36 8.58
CA ASN A 52 12.22 20.82 8.39
C ASN A 52 12.44 22.25 8.94
N ILE A 53 11.51 23.16 8.65
CA ILE A 53 11.57 24.56 9.15
C ILE A 53 11.53 24.59 10.69
N LEU A 54 10.72 23.75 11.30
CA LEU A 54 10.57 23.65 12.74
C LEU A 54 11.65 22.77 13.43
N GLY A 55 12.54 22.13 12.65
CA GLY A 55 13.57 21.22 13.16
C GLY A 55 13.01 19.91 13.76
N ILE A 56 11.83 19.49 13.32
CA ILE A 56 11.16 18.27 13.81
C ILE A 56 11.72 17.05 13.06
N GLN A 57 12.34 16.14 13.79
CA GLN A 57 12.93 14.91 13.24
C GLN A 57 11.97 13.71 13.25
N ASN A 58 10.94 13.75 14.09
CA ASN A 58 9.96 12.67 14.23
C ASN A 58 8.88 12.80 13.14
N PHE A 59 9.18 12.29 11.95
CA PHE A 59 8.26 12.27 10.82
C PHE A 59 8.04 10.83 10.37
N GLY A 60 6.80 10.39 10.27
CA GLY A 60 6.49 9.02 9.92
C GLY A 60 5.02 8.81 9.51
N TYR A 61 4.67 7.54 9.37
CA TYR A 61 3.30 7.11 9.12
C TYR A 61 2.99 5.85 9.95
N PRO A 62 1.72 5.58 10.26
CA PRO A 62 1.33 4.57 11.24
C PRO A 62 1.38 3.13 10.70
N ARG A 63 2.43 2.76 9.96
CA ARG A 63 2.69 1.38 9.56
C ARG A 63 4.06 0.95 10.07
N ASN A 64 4.09 -0.16 10.78
CA ASN A 64 5.31 -0.82 11.23
C ASN A 64 5.92 -1.64 10.08
N PHE A 65 6.33 -0.96 9.01
CA PHE A 65 7.17 -1.59 8.01
C PHE A 65 8.61 -1.12 8.23
N ASP A 66 9.44 -2.02 8.66
CA ASP A 66 10.89 -1.88 8.53
C ASP A 66 11.25 -2.00 7.04
N PHE A 67 11.22 -0.87 6.34
CA PHE A 67 11.79 -0.80 5.00
C PHE A 67 13.31 -0.66 5.12
N SER A 68 13.99 -1.77 5.24
CA SER A 68 15.45 -1.85 5.12
C SER A 68 15.89 -2.18 3.68
N PHE A 69 15.16 -1.67 2.68
CA PHE A 69 15.46 -1.93 1.29
C PHE A 69 16.25 -0.78 0.68
N ASP A 70 17.41 -1.09 0.11
CA ASP A 70 18.28 -0.10 -0.52
C ASP A 70 17.84 0.26 -1.95
N PHE A 71 17.12 -0.65 -2.61
CA PHE A 71 16.70 -0.48 -4.00
C PHE A 71 15.23 -0.14 -4.12
N SER A 72 14.91 0.88 -4.90
CA SER A 72 13.53 1.29 -5.17
C SER A 72 12.68 0.19 -5.83
N THR A 73 13.31 -0.74 -6.55
CA THR A 73 12.66 -1.90 -7.17
C THR A 73 12.09 -2.89 -6.16
N ASP A 74 12.52 -2.86 -4.91
CA ASP A 74 12.09 -3.80 -3.87
C ASP A 74 10.76 -3.39 -3.24
N TYR A 75 10.37 -2.12 -3.35
CA TYR A 75 9.13 -1.58 -2.76
C TYR A 75 8.25 -0.78 -3.71
N LEU A 76 8.73 -0.43 -4.91
CA LEU A 76 7.93 0.22 -5.93
C LEU A 76 7.43 -0.80 -6.96
N CYS A 77 6.22 -0.57 -7.46
CA CYS A 77 5.69 -1.38 -8.54
C CYS A 77 6.58 -1.23 -9.80
N ASN A 78 7.22 -2.31 -10.22
CA ASN A 78 8.10 -2.34 -11.39
C ASN A 78 7.35 -2.60 -12.71
N THR A 79 6.02 -2.70 -12.65
CA THR A 79 5.15 -2.97 -13.77
C THR A 79 4.16 -1.83 -13.97
N SER A 80 4.03 -1.32 -15.19
CA SER A 80 3.03 -0.29 -15.48
C SER A 80 1.62 -0.87 -15.49
N LEU A 81 0.60 -0.04 -15.24
CA LEU A 81 -0.80 -0.45 -15.34
C LEU A 81 -1.19 -0.93 -16.75
N ALA A 82 -0.46 -0.49 -17.79
CA ALA A 82 -0.65 -0.96 -19.16
C ALA A 82 -0.10 -2.38 -19.34
N ASP A 83 1.02 -2.71 -18.70
CA ASP A 83 1.66 -4.02 -18.80
C ASP A 83 0.88 -5.10 -18.05
N VAL A 84 0.11 -4.73 -17.03
CA VAL A 84 -0.82 -5.66 -16.36
C VAL A 84 -1.78 -6.32 -17.35
N GLU A 85 -2.26 -5.57 -18.35
CA GLU A 85 -3.16 -6.09 -19.38
C GLU A 85 -2.45 -7.04 -20.36
N GLN A 86 -1.12 -7.07 -20.39
CA GLN A 86 -0.31 -7.96 -21.23
C GLN A 86 0.19 -9.20 -20.49
N SER A 87 -0.03 -9.29 -19.18
CA SER A 87 0.37 -10.45 -18.39
C SER A 87 -0.41 -11.71 -18.81
N ASP A 88 0.17 -12.88 -18.64
CA ASP A 88 -0.44 -14.17 -18.98
C ASP A 88 -0.94 -14.94 -17.75
N MET A 89 -0.45 -14.61 -16.56
CA MET A 89 -0.99 -15.09 -15.29
C MET A 89 -0.74 -14.08 -14.18
N CYS A 90 -1.50 -14.19 -13.08
CA CYS A 90 -1.31 -13.37 -11.88
C CYS A 90 -1.33 -14.21 -10.61
N LEU A 91 -0.36 -13.99 -9.73
CA LEU A 91 -0.31 -14.52 -8.37
C LEU A 91 -0.45 -13.35 -7.38
N LEU A 92 -1.48 -13.40 -6.56
CA LEU A 92 -1.72 -12.46 -5.46
C LEU A 92 -1.22 -13.06 -4.16
N VAL A 93 -0.37 -12.35 -3.43
CA VAL A 93 0.22 -12.83 -2.17
C VAL A 93 -0.13 -11.88 -1.04
N GLY A 94 -1.03 -12.29 -0.14
CA GLY A 94 -1.44 -11.49 1.02
C GLY A 94 -2.18 -10.19 0.70
N LEU A 95 -2.53 -9.97 -0.57
CA LEU A 95 -3.11 -8.74 -1.10
C LEU A 95 -4.56 -8.94 -1.51
N ASN A 96 -5.40 -7.95 -1.19
CA ASN A 96 -6.76 -7.84 -1.71
C ASN A 96 -6.89 -6.63 -2.65
N PRO A 97 -6.58 -6.76 -3.94
CA PRO A 97 -6.56 -5.64 -4.87
C PRO A 97 -7.93 -4.97 -5.05
N ARG A 98 -9.02 -5.64 -4.72
CA ARG A 98 -10.36 -5.04 -4.78
C ARG A 98 -10.51 -3.85 -3.83
N TYR A 99 -9.90 -3.92 -2.64
CA TYR A 99 -9.99 -2.88 -1.62
C TYR A 99 -8.71 -2.04 -1.52
N GLU A 100 -7.56 -2.62 -1.77
CA GLU A 100 -6.26 -1.96 -1.58
C GLU A 100 -5.78 -1.24 -2.84
N ALA A 101 -6.14 -1.75 -4.03
CA ALA A 101 -5.71 -1.22 -5.32
C ALA A 101 -6.80 -1.40 -6.40
N SER A 102 -7.93 -0.72 -6.24
CA SER A 102 -9.12 -0.91 -7.06
C SER A 102 -8.89 -0.71 -8.57
N MET A 103 -8.04 0.24 -8.95
CA MET A 103 -7.68 0.48 -10.36
C MET A 103 -6.85 -0.67 -10.94
N LEU A 104 -5.94 -1.23 -10.16
CA LEU A 104 -5.19 -2.44 -10.53
C LEU A 104 -6.14 -3.63 -10.68
N ASN A 105 -7.09 -3.81 -9.75
CA ASN A 105 -8.09 -4.86 -9.82
C ASN A 105 -8.97 -4.75 -11.07
N LEU A 106 -9.32 -3.52 -11.48
CA LEU A 106 -10.06 -3.27 -12.72
C LEU A 106 -9.27 -3.76 -13.95
N LYS A 107 -7.96 -3.50 -13.99
CA LYS A 107 -7.06 -3.95 -15.06
C LYS A 107 -6.94 -5.48 -15.11
N LEU A 108 -6.75 -6.12 -13.95
CA LEU A 108 -6.74 -7.57 -13.81
C LEU A 108 -8.06 -8.20 -14.30
N ARG A 109 -9.20 -7.62 -13.89
CA ARG A 109 -10.52 -8.07 -14.36
C ARG A 109 -10.68 -7.92 -15.87
N LYS A 110 -10.22 -6.80 -16.44
CA LYS A 110 -10.24 -6.58 -17.90
C LYS A 110 -9.42 -7.65 -18.60
N ARG A 111 -8.19 -7.91 -18.13
CA ARG A 111 -7.33 -8.96 -18.67
C ARG A 111 -7.95 -10.35 -18.53
N TYR A 112 -8.53 -10.67 -17.38
CA TYR A 112 -9.21 -11.95 -17.15
C TYR A 112 -10.36 -12.19 -18.13
N ARG A 113 -11.15 -11.16 -18.43
CA ARG A 113 -12.27 -11.25 -19.40
C ARG A 113 -11.86 -11.49 -20.86
N GLN A 114 -10.61 -11.20 -21.20
CA GLN A 114 -10.05 -11.52 -22.52
C GLN A 114 -9.81 -13.02 -22.72
N GLY A 115 -9.88 -13.81 -21.65
CA GLY A 115 -9.69 -15.26 -21.66
C GLY A 115 -8.24 -15.70 -21.51
N LEU A 116 -8.05 -17.01 -21.33
CA LEU A 116 -6.73 -17.67 -21.21
C LEU A 116 -5.83 -17.01 -20.14
N TYR A 117 -6.41 -16.58 -19.03
CA TYR A 117 -5.71 -15.92 -17.96
C TYR A 117 -5.96 -16.62 -16.63
N GLN A 118 -4.91 -17.13 -16.02
CA GLN A 118 -4.97 -17.75 -14.71
C GLN A 118 -4.69 -16.73 -13.62
N THR A 119 -5.58 -16.68 -12.63
CA THR A 119 -5.38 -15.91 -11.39
C THR A 119 -5.37 -16.84 -10.19
N ALA A 120 -4.36 -16.71 -9.36
CA ALA A 120 -4.18 -17.49 -8.15
C ALA A 120 -3.91 -16.56 -6.96
N SER A 121 -4.25 -16.98 -5.74
CA SER A 121 -3.99 -16.22 -4.53
C SER A 121 -3.47 -17.10 -3.39
N ILE A 122 -2.63 -16.50 -2.57
CA ILE A 122 -2.17 -17.04 -1.29
C ILE A 122 -2.55 -16.04 -0.21
N GLY A 123 -3.25 -16.50 0.82
CA GLY A 123 -3.76 -15.67 1.90
C GLY A 123 -5.25 -15.85 2.11
N VAL A 124 -5.87 -14.89 2.80
CA VAL A 124 -7.31 -14.95 3.10
C VAL A 124 -8.11 -14.92 1.79
N PRO A 125 -9.07 -15.86 1.59
CA PRO A 125 -9.90 -15.90 0.40
C PRO A 125 -10.74 -14.61 0.25
N HIS A 126 -10.73 -14.02 -0.94
CA HIS A 126 -11.48 -12.81 -1.25
C HIS A 126 -12.26 -12.96 -2.56
N ASN A 127 -13.39 -12.25 -2.66
CA ASN A 127 -14.11 -12.12 -3.91
C ASN A 127 -13.54 -10.97 -4.75
N GLN A 128 -12.76 -11.31 -5.76
CA GLN A 128 -12.12 -10.34 -6.67
C GLN A 128 -13.00 -9.91 -7.85
N THR A 129 -14.25 -10.43 -7.95
CA THR A 129 -15.16 -10.24 -9.09
C THR A 129 -14.74 -10.98 -10.36
N TYR A 130 -13.72 -11.82 -10.29
CA TYR A 130 -13.29 -12.81 -11.27
C TYR A 130 -12.78 -14.05 -10.51
N LYS A 131 -12.75 -15.19 -11.21
CA LYS A 131 -12.32 -16.44 -10.57
C LYS A 131 -10.84 -16.35 -10.21
N THR A 132 -10.53 -16.66 -8.96
CA THR A 132 -9.16 -16.74 -8.42
C THR A 132 -9.01 -18.06 -7.67
N ASP A 133 -8.02 -18.84 -8.03
CA ASP A 133 -7.74 -20.12 -7.38
C ASP A 133 -6.96 -19.87 -6.08
N VAL A 134 -7.56 -20.18 -4.93
CA VAL A 134 -6.91 -20.05 -3.62
C VAL A 134 -5.97 -21.24 -3.43
N LEU A 135 -4.67 -21.00 -3.38
CA LEU A 135 -3.64 -22.03 -3.27
C LEU A 135 -3.37 -22.45 -1.82
N GLY A 136 -3.55 -21.51 -0.90
CA GLY A 136 -3.35 -21.71 0.53
C GLY A 136 -3.47 -20.41 1.31
N VAL A 137 -3.51 -20.53 2.64
CA VAL A 137 -3.69 -19.36 3.54
C VAL A 137 -2.46 -19.07 4.40
N THR A 138 -1.39 -19.84 4.23
CA THR A 138 -0.19 -19.74 5.06
C THR A 138 1.06 -19.45 4.22
N PRO A 139 2.11 -18.87 4.82
CA PRO A 139 3.40 -18.68 4.15
C PRO A 139 4.05 -19.99 3.67
N TYR A 140 3.64 -21.13 4.21
CA TYR A 140 4.15 -22.43 3.80
C TYR A 140 3.89 -22.74 2.32
N THR A 141 2.78 -22.27 1.78
CA THR A 141 2.46 -22.40 0.34
C THR A 141 3.47 -21.65 -0.52
N LEU A 142 3.98 -20.48 -0.08
CA LEU A 142 5.05 -19.77 -0.76
C LEU A 142 6.35 -20.58 -0.76
N LEU A 143 6.68 -21.21 0.36
CA LEU A 143 7.86 -22.08 0.46
C LEU A 143 7.76 -23.25 -0.54
N GLU A 144 6.61 -23.91 -0.63
CA GLU A 144 6.38 -25.00 -1.59
C GLU A 144 6.52 -24.53 -3.05
N ILE A 145 6.06 -23.32 -3.36
CA ILE A 145 6.22 -22.72 -4.69
C ILE A 145 7.71 -22.42 -4.96
N SER A 146 8.41 -21.83 -4.00
CA SER A 146 9.84 -21.50 -4.15
C SER A 146 10.72 -22.73 -4.35
N GLU A 147 10.38 -23.84 -3.69
CA GLU A 147 11.05 -25.13 -3.83
C GLU A 147 10.60 -25.94 -5.07
N GLY A 148 9.64 -25.43 -5.83
CA GLY A 148 9.14 -26.07 -7.05
C GLY A 148 8.23 -27.26 -6.82
N ARG A 149 7.76 -27.50 -5.59
CA ARG A 149 6.90 -28.66 -5.22
C ARG A 149 5.43 -28.43 -5.51
N HIS A 150 5.00 -27.16 -5.55
CA HIS A 150 3.58 -26.82 -5.74
C HIS A 150 3.15 -27.00 -7.21
N PRO A 151 1.91 -27.50 -7.49
CA PRO A 151 1.41 -27.68 -8.86
C PRO A 151 1.45 -26.42 -9.74
N LEU A 152 1.29 -25.22 -9.15
CA LEU A 152 1.39 -23.95 -9.83
C LEU A 152 2.72 -23.74 -10.56
N CYS A 153 3.80 -24.37 -10.09
CA CYS A 153 5.14 -24.24 -10.68
C CYS A 153 5.18 -24.66 -12.15
N LYS A 154 4.32 -25.59 -12.56
CA LYS A 154 4.20 -26.00 -13.97
C LYS A 154 3.72 -24.83 -14.84
N ASN A 155 2.73 -24.08 -14.37
CA ASN A 155 2.17 -22.93 -15.06
C ASN A 155 3.13 -21.74 -15.06
N LEU A 156 3.81 -21.49 -13.93
CA LEU A 156 4.83 -20.45 -13.81
C LEU A 156 5.99 -20.65 -14.77
N ARG A 157 6.43 -21.91 -15.00
CA ARG A 157 7.51 -22.23 -15.96
C ARG A 157 7.13 -21.95 -17.42
N VAL A 158 5.86 -22.05 -17.77
CA VAL A 158 5.35 -21.84 -19.13
C VAL A 158 4.98 -20.38 -19.36
N ALA A 159 4.68 -19.65 -18.28
CA ALA A 159 4.30 -18.25 -18.34
C ALA A 159 5.43 -17.39 -18.92
N LYS A 160 5.11 -16.53 -19.88
CA LYS A 160 6.05 -15.60 -20.52
C LYS A 160 6.10 -14.25 -19.82
N LYS A 161 4.97 -13.82 -19.26
CA LYS A 161 4.80 -12.55 -18.56
C LYS A 161 4.01 -12.76 -17.26
N PRO A 162 4.53 -13.54 -16.29
CA PRO A 162 3.85 -13.72 -15.01
C PRO A 162 3.88 -12.42 -14.21
N LEU A 163 2.76 -12.10 -13.57
CA LEU A 163 2.61 -10.97 -12.67
C LEU A 163 2.51 -11.51 -11.24
N ILE A 164 3.36 -11.02 -10.34
CA ILE A 164 3.29 -11.33 -8.91
C ILE A 164 3.05 -10.02 -8.17
N LEU A 165 2.01 -10.00 -7.35
CA LEU A 165 1.61 -8.85 -6.53
C LEU A 165 1.60 -9.24 -5.05
N TYR A 166 2.23 -8.45 -4.20
CA TYR A 166 2.35 -8.66 -2.75
C TYR A 166 2.26 -7.35 -1.97
#